data_55db023ee98d2bc32969339053012178
#
_entry.id   55db023ee98d2bc32969339053012178
#
_cell.length_a   1.000
_cell.length_b   1.000
_cell.length_c   1.000
_cell.angle_alpha   90.00
_cell.angle_beta   90.00
_cell.angle_gamma   90.00
#
_symmetry.space_group_name_H-M   'P 1'
#
loop_
_entity.id
_entity.type
_entity.pdbx_description
1 polymer ?
#
loop_
_entity_poly.entity_id
_entity_poly.type
_entity_poly.pdbx_seq_one_letter_code
_entity_poly.pdbx_strand_id
1 'polypeptide(L)'
;MNRQVDVLVVGAGPAGLAAAARLAAAGAGRVEVLERESTAGGVPRHCAHPGFGADARGRPLDGPAYARGAVRAALRAGATIRTRASVTGWAGGGPATGRLAVEVTAPGGPEVVAARAVILATGARERPRSARLVPGMRPAGVMTTGELRRTAVLPARLRDLAGRRAVVVGGDPVARYAVRALRAAGAEVAAVVTEGPPARGIGDVPVLSGTVVTELLGRGRLTGVAVRARDGRAGTLRCDTVVFTGDWIPEHELARRGGVPLAPGSRGPLVDGRFRTAVPGVFAAGDLLRGVEPARVAAAEGRSVAAAVLDRLAGACGGPDGVPVEA
;
A
#
# COMPACT_ATOMS: atom_id res chain seq x y z
N MET A 1 6.26 -16.15 -24.07
CA MET A 1 7.13 -15.22 -24.85
C MET A 1 8.19 -14.62 -23.92
N ASN A 2 9.44 -14.52 -24.38
CA ASN A 2 10.51 -13.84 -23.62
C ASN A 2 10.59 -12.39 -24.08
N ARG A 3 10.49 -11.45 -23.15
CA ARG A 3 10.62 -10.00 -23.39
C ARG A 3 11.83 -9.46 -22.64
N GLN A 4 12.39 -8.37 -23.12
CA GLN A 4 13.53 -7.72 -22.47
C GLN A 4 13.30 -6.22 -22.38
N VAL A 5 13.62 -5.64 -21.23
CA VAL A 5 13.57 -4.20 -20.95
C VAL A 5 14.86 -3.78 -20.22
N ASP A 6 15.15 -2.49 -20.18
CA ASP A 6 16.30 -2.00 -19.39
C ASP A 6 15.90 -1.91 -17.90
N VAL A 7 14.75 -1.35 -17.61
CA VAL A 7 14.23 -1.25 -16.25
C VAL A 7 12.81 -1.78 -16.17
N LEU A 8 12.58 -2.69 -15.23
CA LEU A 8 11.27 -3.20 -14.88
C LEU A 8 10.84 -2.63 -13.54
N VAL A 9 9.64 -2.04 -13.49
CA VAL A 9 9.01 -1.56 -12.26
C VAL A 9 7.80 -2.45 -11.95
N VAL A 10 7.76 -3.07 -10.78
CA VAL A 10 6.66 -3.91 -10.33
C VAL A 10 5.77 -3.12 -9.39
N GLY A 11 4.59 -2.74 -9.89
CA GLY A 11 3.59 -1.92 -9.20
C GLY A 11 3.51 -0.49 -9.72
N ALA A 12 2.31 -0.08 -10.14
CA ALA A 12 2.00 1.26 -10.65
C ALA A 12 1.35 2.17 -9.59
N GLY A 13 1.85 2.10 -8.34
CA GLY A 13 1.53 3.05 -7.27
C GLY A 13 2.38 4.32 -7.36
N PRO A 14 2.26 5.24 -6.36
CA PRO A 14 3.00 6.50 -6.34
C PRO A 14 4.52 6.34 -6.51
N ALA A 15 5.14 5.38 -5.82
CA ALA A 15 6.57 5.12 -5.91
C ALA A 15 6.97 4.62 -7.31
N GLY A 16 6.30 3.58 -7.81
CA GLY A 16 6.62 2.99 -9.11
C GLY A 16 6.43 3.96 -10.28
N LEU A 17 5.33 4.73 -10.29
CA LEU A 17 5.08 5.73 -11.32
C LEU A 17 6.09 6.89 -11.29
N ALA A 18 6.47 7.34 -10.09
CA ALA A 18 7.47 8.39 -9.95
C ALA A 18 8.87 7.93 -10.38
N ALA A 19 9.23 6.67 -10.06
CA ALA A 19 10.46 6.05 -10.52
C ALA A 19 10.48 5.93 -12.06
N ALA A 20 9.42 5.37 -12.64
CA ALA A 20 9.30 5.18 -14.08
C ALA A 20 9.37 6.51 -14.84
N ALA A 21 8.66 7.55 -14.37
CA ALA A 21 8.70 8.87 -14.97
C ALA A 21 10.12 9.47 -14.95
N ARG A 22 10.82 9.35 -13.81
CA ARG A 22 12.19 9.88 -13.68
C ARG A 22 13.17 9.12 -14.54
N LEU A 23 13.10 7.80 -14.60
CA LEU A 23 13.97 6.94 -15.38
C LEU A 23 13.79 7.17 -16.88
N ALA A 24 12.55 7.19 -17.37
CA ALA A 24 12.26 7.41 -18.77
C ALA A 24 12.69 8.82 -19.22
N ALA A 25 12.43 9.86 -18.41
CA ALA A 25 12.88 11.22 -18.69
C ALA A 25 14.41 11.37 -18.70
N ALA A 26 15.13 10.52 -17.96
CA ALA A 26 16.60 10.50 -17.94
C ALA A 26 17.23 9.61 -19.02
N GLY A 27 16.43 9.03 -19.93
CA GLY A 27 16.95 8.20 -21.00
C GLY A 27 17.46 6.82 -20.55
N ALA A 28 16.86 6.22 -19.51
CA ALA A 28 17.25 4.90 -18.98
C ALA A 28 16.96 3.72 -19.93
N GLY A 29 16.64 3.99 -21.19
CA GLY A 29 16.25 2.99 -22.15
C GLY A 29 14.77 2.60 -22.01
N ARG A 30 14.47 1.32 -22.19
CA ARG A 30 13.12 0.79 -22.14
C ARG A 30 12.66 0.59 -20.69
N VAL A 31 11.82 1.51 -20.18
CA VAL A 31 11.23 1.45 -18.85
C VAL A 31 9.81 0.93 -18.93
N GLU A 32 9.53 -0.19 -18.26
CA GLU A 32 8.21 -0.82 -18.25
C GLU A 32 7.71 -0.98 -16.82
N VAL A 33 6.45 -0.59 -16.60
CA VAL A 33 5.73 -0.76 -15.34
C VAL A 33 4.69 -1.85 -15.49
N LEU A 34 4.71 -2.86 -14.61
CA LEU A 34 3.69 -3.90 -14.54
C LEU A 34 2.74 -3.64 -13.38
N GLU A 35 1.44 -3.65 -13.69
CA GLU A 35 0.36 -3.44 -12.72
C GLU A 35 -0.65 -4.59 -12.79
N ARG A 36 -0.91 -5.23 -11.65
CA ARG A 36 -1.84 -6.36 -11.56
C ARG A 36 -3.30 -5.95 -11.78
N GLU A 37 -3.68 -4.74 -11.39
CA GLU A 37 -5.05 -4.27 -11.56
C GLU A 37 -5.31 -3.78 -13.00
N SER A 38 -6.59 -3.59 -13.34
CA SER A 38 -7.00 -3.10 -14.66
C SER A 38 -6.67 -1.62 -14.88
N THR A 39 -6.31 -0.90 -13.82
CA THR A 39 -6.03 0.54 -13.86
C THR A 39 -4.81 0.85 -13.00
N ALA A 40 -3.87 1.60 -13.53
CA ALA A 40 -2.69 2.08 -12.81
C ALA A 40 -3.02 3.25 -11.87
N GLY A 41 -2.18 3.46 -10.84
CA GLY A 41 -2.28 4.59 -9.89
C GLY A 41 -2.28 4.16 -8.43
N GLY A 42 -2.36 2.86 -8.13
CA GLY A 42 -2.29 2.29 -6.78
C GLY A 42 -3.44 2.73 -5.85
N VAL A 43 -3.21 2.65 -4.54
CA VAL A 43 -4.20 2.98 -3.48
C VAL A 43 -4.84 4.36 -3.61
N PRO A 44 -4.14 5.44 -4.03
CA PRO A 44 -4.77 6.76 -4.21
C PRO A 44 -6.02 6.75 -5.06
N ARG A 45 -6.14 5.87 -6.05
CA ARG A 45 -7.36 5.76 -6.89
C ARG A 45 -8.65 5.55 -6.10
N HIS A 46 -8.54 4.98 -4.90
CA HIS A 46 -9.66 4.66 -4.02
C HIS A 46 -9.86 5.69 -2.91
N CYS A 47 -9.11 6.80 -2.92
CA CYS A 47 -9.13 7.82 -1.90
C CYS A 47 -9.83 9.09 -2.41
N ALA A 48 -11.16 9.06 -2.51
CA ALA A 48 -11.98 10.18 -2.99
C ALA A 48 -12.07 11.33 -1.96
N HIS A 49 -10.92 11.79 -1.45
CA HIS A 49 -10.82 12.91 -0.51
C HIS A 49 -9.57 13.74 -0.83
N PRO A 50 -9.54 15.04 -0.47
CA PRO A 50 -8.36 15.89 -0.63
C PRO A 50 -7.22 15.42 0.30
N GLY A 51 -6.00 15.91 0.00
CA GLY A 51 -4.80 15.60 0.78
C GLY A 51 -3.67 14.97 -0.04
N PHE A 52 -3.83 14.97 -1.37
CA PHE A 52 -2.84 14.46 -2.33
C PHE A 52 -2.06 15.57 -3.04
N GLY A 53 -1.89 16.71 -2.38
CA GLY A 53 -1.24 17.89 -2.94
C GLY A 53 -2.23 18.81 -3.67
N ALA A 54 -1.71 19.61 -4.60
CA ALA A 54 -2.50 20.54 -5.40
C ALA A 54 -2.09 20.45 -6.88
N ASP A 55 -2.99 20.87 -7.77
CA ASP A 55 -2.72 21.04 -9.19
C ASP A 55 -1.89 22.34 -9.45
N ALA A 56 -1.54 22.57 -10.71
CA ALA A 56 -0.78 23.77 -11.13
C ALA A 56 -1.51 25.10 -10.84
N ARG A 57 -2.81 25.06 -10.55
CA ARG A 57 -3.62 26.22 -10.17
C ARG A 57 -3.84 26.32 -8.65
N GLY A 58 -3.12 25.52 -7.86
CA GLY A 58 -3.24 25.49 -6.40
C GLY A 58 -4.50 24.80 -5.86
N ARG A 59 -5.31 24.15 -6.69
CA ARG A 59 -6.53 23.48 -6.24
C ARG A 59 -6.17 22.11 -5.61
N PRO A 60 -6.72 21.78 -4.42
CA PRO A 60 -6.46 20.51 -3.77
C PRO A 60 -6.81 19.32 -4.67
N LEU A 61 -5.92 18.33 -4.72
CA LEU A 61 -6.15 17.09 -5.43
C LEU A 61 -6.76 16.05 -4.49
N ASP A 62 -7.74 15.31 -5.01
CA ASP A 62 -8.15 14.03 -4.47
C ASP A 62 -7.22 12.90 -4.97
N GLY A 63 -7.34 11.72 -4.38
CA GLY A 63 -6.51 10.59 -4.76
C GLY A 63 -6.66 10.16 -6.22
N PRO A 64 -7.88 10.04 -6.79
CA PRO A 64 -8.08 9.74 -8.20
C PRO A 64 -7.42 10.75 -9.15
N ALA A 65 -7.53 12.04 -8.88
CA ALA A 65 -6.88 13.08 -9.70
C ALA A 65 -5.36 13.01 -9.63
N TYR A 66 -4.82 12.80 -8.42
CA TYR A 66 -3.40 12.55 -8.20
C TYR A 66 -2.92 11.33 -9.00
N ALA A 67 -3.60 10.19 -8.87
CA ALA A 67 -3.25 8.95 -9.57
C ALA A 67 -3.23 9.13 -11.08
N ARG A 68 -4.27 9.76 -11.66
CA ARG A 68 -4.31 10.09 -13.09
C ARG A 68 -3.17 11.00 -13.51
N GLY A 69 -2.81 11.97 -12.65
CA GLY A 69 -1.65 12.86 -12.86
C GLY A 69 -0.33 12.10 -12.93
N ALA A 70 -0.09 11.19 -11.99
CA ALA A 70 1.12 10.36 -11.93
C ALA A 70 1.25 9.41 -13.14
N VAL A 71 0.15 8.77 -13.52
CA VAL A 71 0.11 7.92 -14.73
C VAL A 71 0.45 8.72 -15.97
N ARG A 72 -0.18 9.87 -16.17
CA ARG A 72 0.11 10.76 -17.31
C ARG A 72 1.56 11.24 -17.33
N ALA A 73 2.15 11.52 -16.17
CA ALA A 73 3.55 11.93 -16.06
C ALA A 73 4.50 10.83 -16.53
N ALA A 74 4.29 9.57 -16.09
CA ALA A 74 5.10 8.43 -16.50
C ALA A 74 4.98 8.16 -18.02
N LEU A 75 3.77 8.16 -18.56
CA LEU A 75 3.54 7.96 -19.99
C LEU A 75 4.17 9.06 -20.86
N ARG A 76 4.02 10.34 -20.47
CA ARG A 76 4.63 11.46 -21.20
C ARG A 76 6.16 11.44 -21.16
N ALA A 77 6.73 10.89 -20.10
CA ALA A 77 8.18 10.70 -20.00
C ALA A 77 8.69 9.54 -20.89
N GLY A 78 7.79 8.73 -21.48
CA GLY A 78 8.16 7.61 -22.35
C GLY A 78 8.14 6.24 -21.68
N ALA A 79 7.70 6.13 -20.43
CA ALA A 79 7.54 4.83 -19.79
C ALA A 79 6.33 4.08 -20.37
N THR A 80 6.43 2.75 -20.47
CA THR A 80 5.31 1.88 -20.82
C THR A 80 4.64 1.37 -19.56
N ILE A 81 3.31 1.41 -19.50
CA ILE A 81 2.52 0.89 -18.38
C ILE A 81 1.62 -0.23 -18.89
N ARG A 82 1.77 -1.42 -18.31
CA ARG A 82 0.93 -2.58 -18.62
C ARG A 82 0.10 -2.94 -17.40
N THR A 83 -1.19 -2.82 -17.55
CA THR A 83 -2.20 -3.24 -16.57
C THR A 83 -2.62 -4.69 -16.80
N ARG A 84 -3.29 -5.29 -15.81
CA ARG A 84 -3.68 -6.73 -15.80
C ARG A 84 -2.46 -7.64 -15.99
N ALA A 85 -1.30 -7.21 -15.56
CA ALA A 85 -0.05 -7.95 -15.65
C ALA A 85 0.49 -8.22 -14.24
N SER A 86 0.28 -9.42 -13.76
CA SER A 86 0.68 -9.85 -12.42
C SER A 86 2.03 -10.54 -12.46
N VAL A 87 3.00 -9.98 -11.74
CA VAL A 87 4.28 -10.67 -11.50
C VAL A 87 4.03 -11.75 -10.44
N THR A 88 4.28 -13.00 -10.82
CA THR A 88 3.98 -14.17 -10.00
C THR A 88 5.20 -14.83 -9.38
N GLY A 89 6.39 -14.53 -9.91
CA GLY A 89 7.63 -15.11 -9.41
C GLY A 89 8.88 -14.58 -10.13
N TRP A 90 10.00 -15.15 -9.78
CA TRP A 90 11.27 -14.98 -10.48
C TRP A 90 11.51 -16.17 -11.40
N ALA A 91 11.95 -15.91 -12.61
CA ALA A 91 12.29 -16.95 -13.57
C ALA A 91 13.75 -17.39 -13.44
N GLY A 92 14.05 -18.63 -13.82
CA GLY A 92 15.41 -19.15 -13.92
C GLY A 92 16.19 -19.23 -12.60
N GLY A 93 15.53 -19.56 -11.51
CA GLY A 93 16.18 -19.70 -10.19
C GLY A 93 16.31 -18.39 -9.41
N GLY A 94 15.78 -17.30 -9.93
CA GLY A 94 15.72 -16.01 -9.26
C GLY A 94 16.96 -15.12 -9.45
N PRO A 95 16.93 -13.90 -8.88
CA PRO A 95 17.95 -12.90 -9.11
C PRO A 95 19.30 -13.24 -8.49
N ALA A 96 19.35 -14.15 -7.50
CA ALA A 96 20.60 -14.63 -6.92
C ALA A 96 21.52 -15.34 -7.95
N THR A 97 20.96 -15.84 -9.06
CA THR A 97 21.72 -16.43 -10.17
C THR A 97 22.35 -15.37 -11.11
N GLY A 98 22.21 -14.10 -10.79
CA GLY A 98 22.67 -12.98 -11.62
C GLY A 98 21.72 -12.62 -12.77
N ARG A 99 20.63 -13.35 -12.96
CA ARG A 99 19.64 -13.09 -13.99
C ARG A 99 18.38 -12.45 -13.41
N LEU A 100 18.15 -11.18 -13.75
CA LEU A 100 16.92 -10.48 -13.35
C LEU A 100 15.82 -10.75 -14.38
N ALA A 101 15.01 -11.78 -14.13
CA ALA A 101 13.87 -12.10 -14.96
C ALA A 101 12.68 -12.49 -14.08
N VAL A 102 11.50 -11.99 -14.42
CA VAL A 102 10.27 -12.28 -13.68
C VAL A 102 9.27 -13.04 -14.53
N GLU A 103 8.49 -13.89 -13.87
CA GLU A 103 7.33 -14.55 -14.44
C GLU A 103 6.12 -13.63 -14.32
N VAL A 104 5.38 -13.47 -15.42
CA VAL A 104 4.23 -12.58 -15.50
C VAL A 104 3.02 -13.34 -16.05
N THR A 105 1.88 -13.18 -15.41
CA THR A 105 0.60 -13.60 -15.93
C THR A 105 -0.18 -12.39 -16.42
N ALA A 106 -0.54 -12.37 -17.69
CA ALA A 106 -1.26 -11.30 -18.36
C ALA A 106 -2.39 -11.86 -19.24
N PRO A 107 -3.33 -11.04 -19.76
CA PRO A 107 -4.42 -11.52 -20.61
C PRO A 107 -3.96 -12.29 -21.85
N GLY A 108 -2.75 -12.02 -22.37
CA GLY A 108 -2.15 -12.77 -23.47
C GLY A 108 -1.50 -14.09 -23.08
N GLY A 109 -1.62 -14.51 -21.82
CA GLY A 109 -1.01 -15.71 -21.28
C GLY A 109 0.26 -15.44 -20.46
N PRO A 110 0.95 -16.50 -20.01
CA PRO A 110 2.18 -16.40 -19.25
C PRO A 110 3.35 -15.95 -20.13
N GLU A 111 4.22 -15.13 -19.56
CA GLU A 111 5.44 -14.65 -20.20
C GLU A 111 6.57 -14.47 -19.17
N VAL A 112 7.79 -14.32 -19.67
CA VAL A 112 8.95 -13.96 -18.86
C VAL A 112 9.49 -12.61 -19.34
N VAL A 113 9.70 -11.71 -18.40
CA VAL A 113 10.29 -10.38 -18.67
C VAL A 113 11.64 -10.29 -17.98
N ALA A 114 12.71 -10.15 -18.79
CA ALA A 114 14.07 -9.93 -18.31
C ALA A 114 14.38 -8.44 -18.26
N ALA A 115 15.19 -8.02 -17.27
CA ALA A 115 15.58 -6.63 -17.08
C ALA A 115 17.04 -6.51 -16.63
N ARG A 116 17.64 -5.33 -16.80
CA ARG A 116 18.96 -4.97 -16.23
C ARG A 116 18.83 -4.47 -14.78
N ALA A 117 17.67 -3.91 -14.45
CA ALA A 117 17.29 -3.50 -13.09
C ALA A 117 15.81 -3.75 -12.83
N VAL A 118 15.47 -4.14 -11.60
CA VAL A 118 14.08 -4.36 -11.15
C VAL A 118 13.81 -3.50 -9.93
N ILE A 119 12.74 -2.70 -9.99
CA ILE A 119 12.25 -1.92 -8.85
C ILE A 119 10.99 -2.59 -8.32
N LEU A 120 11.02 -3.03 -7.07
CA LEU A 120 9.85 -3.54 -6.34
C LEU A 120 9.12 -2.35 -5.71
N ALA A 121 7.92 -2.04 -6.20
CA ALA A 121 7.05 -0.98 -5.70
C ALA A 121 5.62 -1.53 -5.48
N THR A 122 5.54 -2.76 -4.99
CA THR A 122 4.32 -3.54 -4.84
C THR A 122 3.37 -3.02 -3.77
N GLY A 123 3.86 -2.13 -2.90
CA GLY A 123 3.07 -1.48 -1.86
C GLY A 123 2.77 -2.39 -0.67
N ALA A 124 1.70 -2.07 0.03
CA ALA A 124 1.22 -2.80 1.20
C ALA A 124 -0.29 -3.01 1.13
N ARG A 125 -0.78 -4.04 1.83
CA ARG A 125 -2.20 -4.33 2.03
C ARG A 125 -2.58 -4.23 3.49
N GLU A 126 -3.83 -3.90 3.77
CA GLU A 126 -4.37 -4.03 5.12
C GLU A 126 -4.42 -5.50 5.54
N ARG A 127 -4.13 -5.77 6.80
CA ARG A 127 -4.33 -7.10 7.37
C ARG A 127 -5.82 -7.46 7.28
N PRO A 128 -6.18 -8.56 6.62
CA PRO A 128 -7.57 -8.98 6.53
C PRO A 128 -8.12 -9.35 7.91
N ARG A 129 -9.43 -9.23 8.08
CA ARG A 129 -10.11 -9.54 9.35
C ARG A 129 -9.69 -10.90 9.93
N SER A 130 -9.62 -11.94 9.10
CA SER A 130 -9.27 -13.28 9.54
C SER A 130 -7.87 -13.39 10.16
N ALA A 131 -6.94 -12.56 9.70
CA ALA A 131 -5.58 -12.53 10.21
C ALA A 131 -5.38 -11.63 11.44
N ARG A 132 -6.40 -10.87 11.85
CA ARG A 132 -6.37 -10.06 13.08
C ARG A 132 -6.63 -10.87 14.34
N LEU A 133 -7.09 -12.12 14.17
CA LEU A 133 -7.31 -13.09 15.25
C LEU A 133 -8.25 -12.58 16.36
N VAL A 134 -9.16 -11.67 16.03
CA VAL A 134 -10.19 -11.21 16.97
C VAL A 134 -11.28 -12.28 17.03
N PRO A 135 -11.54 -12.86 18.20
CA PRO A 135 -12.56 -13.88 18.41
C PRO A 135 -13.99 -13.42 18.05
N GLY A 136 -14.88 -14.36 17.93
CA GLY A 136 -16.29 -14.13 17.65
C GLY A 136 -16.75 -14.69 16.31
N MET A 137 -18.04 -14.63 16.08
CA MET A 137 -18.66 -15.05 14.82
C MET A 137 -18.23 -14.13 13.67
N ARG A 138 -18.64 -14.43 12.45
CA ARG A 138 -18.40 -13.58 11.28
C ARG A 138 -19.65 -12.77 10.90
N PRO A 139 -20.09 -11.84 11.75
CA PRO A 139 -21.28 -11.04 11.46
C PRO A 139 -21.01 -10.07 10.32
N ALA A 140 -22.07 -9.69 9.59
CA ALA A 140 -22.04 -8.54 8.70
C ALA A 140 -21.78 -7.25 9.50
N GLY A 141 -21.21 -6.23 8.86
CA GLY A 141 -20.86 -4.95 9.49
C GLY A 141 -19.42 -4.85 9.99
N VAL A 142 -18.58 -5.88 9.77
CA VAL A 142 -17.16 -5.83 10.08
C VAL A 142 -16.38 -5.68 8.78
N MET A 143 -15.61 -4.61 8.64
CA MET A 143 -14.88 -4.28 7.42
C MET A 143 -13.49 -3.70 7.71
N THR A 144 -12.65 -3.67 6.70
CA THR A 144 -11.38 -2.93 6.70
C THR A 144 -11.57 -1.55 6.08
N THR A 145 -10.58 -0.66 6.22
CA THR A 145 -10.63 0.65 5.57
C THR A 145 -10.62 0.53 4.05
N GLY A 146 -9.94 -0.47 3.49
CA GLY A 146 -9.95 -0.71 2.03
C GLY A 146 -11.33 -1.05 1.52
N GLU A 147 -12.10 -1.84 2.25
CA GLU A 147 -13.48 -2.15 1.94
C GLU A 147 -14.38 -0.92 2.08
N LEU A 148 -14.21 -0.16 3.17
CA LEU A 148 -14.90 1.12 3.37
C LEU A 148 -14.62 2.09 2.21
N ARG A 149 -13.37 2.23 1.76
CA ARG A 149 -12.99 3.12 0.64
C ARG A 149 -13.65 2.71 -0.67
N ARG A 150 -13.64 1.42 -1.00
CA ARG A 150 -14.29 0.90 -2.21
C ARG A 150 -15.79 1.15 -2.18
N THR A 151 -16.40 1.04 -1.03
CA THR A 151 -17.85 1.25 -0.84
C THR A 151 -18.21 2.73 -0.83
N ALA A 152 -17.33 3.59 -0.32
CA ALA A 152 -17.56 5.04 -0.26
C ALA A 152 -17.70 5.71 -1.64
N VAL A 153 -17.25 5.05 -2.70
CA VAL A 153 -17.47 5.50 -4.10
C VAL A 153 -18.95 5.36 -4.50
N LEU A 154 -19.71 4.53 -3.77
CA LEU A 154 -21.14 4.29 -3.99
C LEU A 154 -21.93 4.68 -2.72
N PRO A 155 -22.36 5.95 -2.56
CA PRO A 155 -22.94 6.46 -1.31
C PRO A 155 -24.14 5.65 -0.79
N ALA A 156 -24.98 5.11 -1.67
CA ALA A 156 -26.10 4.26 -1.28
C ALA A 156 -25.61 2.95 -0.62
N ARG A 157 -24.65 2.26 -1.24
CA ARG A 157 -24.03 1.06 -0.67
C ARG A 157 -23.33 1.32 0.65
N LEU A 158 -22.68 2.48 0.77
CA LEU A 158 -22.01 2.84 2.01
C LEU A 158 -23.03 2.97 3.16
N ARG A 159 -24.17 3.60 2.92
CA ARG A 159 -25.24 3.73 3.92
C ARG A 159 -25.79 2.37 4.37
N ASP A 160 -25.97 1.45 3.43
CA ASP A 160 -26.47 0.10 3.74
C ASP A 160 -25.46 -0.72 4.55
N LEU A 161 -24.17 -0.59 4.24
CA LEU A 161 -23.09 -1.32 4.91
C LEU A 161 -22.64 -0.68 6.22
N ALA A 162 -22.63 0.66 6.30
CA ALA A 162 -22.12 1.40 7.45
C ALA A 162 -23.01 1.31 8.69
N GLY A 163 -24.24 0.79 8.57
CA GLY A 163 -25.17 0.71 9.69
C GLY A 163 -25.49 2.08 10.31
N ARG A 164 -25.91 2.08 11.56
CA ARG A 164 -26.30 3.30 12.29
C ARG A 164 -25.24 3.74 13.30
N ARG A 165 -24.49 2.78 13.87
CA ARG A 165 -23.55 3.04 14.96
C ARG A 165 -22.26 2.25 14.76
N ALA A 166 -21.16 2.96 14.55
CA ALA A 166 -19.89 2.39 14.20
C ALA A 166 -18.82 2.55 15.29
N VAL A 167 -17.90 1.60 15.35
CA VAL A 167 -16.64 1.70 16.09
C VAL A 167 -15.50 1.61 15.09
N VAL A 168 -14.51 2.50 15.20
CA VAL A 168 -13.28 2.47 14.42
C VAL A 168 -12.17 1.89 15.29
N VAL A 169 -11.43 0.90 14.78
CA VAL A 169 -10.36 0.23 15.51
C VAL A 169 -9.02 0.53 14.82
N GLY A 170 -8.15 1.25 15.53
CA GLY A 170 -6.83 1.67 15.08
C GLY A 170 -6.57 3.15 15.35
N GLY A 171 -5.30 3.50 15.56
CA GLY A 171 -4.84 4.84 15.88
C GLY A 171 -4.07 5.54 14.77
N ASP A 172 -4.00 4.97 13.57
CA ASP A 172 -3.24 5.49 12.45
C ASP A 172 -3.97 6.67 11.73
N PRO A 173 -3.26 7.41 10.86
CA PRO A 173 -3.87 8.51 10.10
C PRO A 173 -5.08 8.11 9.25
N VAL A 174 -5.22 6.83 8.90
CA VAL A 174 -6.33 6.32 8.08
C VAL A 174 -7.62 6.23 8.90
N ALA A 175 -7.53 6.11 10.25
CA ALA A 175 -8.68 6.15 11.15
C ALA A 175 -9.49 7.45 10.97
N ARG A 176 -8.83 8.59 10.73
CA ARG A 176 -9.52 9.86 10.42
C ARG A 176 -10.40 9.78 9.18
N TYR A 177 -9.90 9.10 8.15
CA TYR A 177 -10.68 8.87 6.94
C TYR A 177 -11.90 8.00 7.25
N ALA A 178 -11.72 6.91 7.99
CA ALA A 178 -12.81 6.01 8.37
C ALA A 178 -13.90 6.76 9.15
N VAL A 179 -13.52 7.58 10.14
CA VAL A 179 -14.47 8.41 10.91
C VAL A 179 -15.25 9.36 10.00
N ARG A 180 -14.56 10.08 9.12
CA ARG A 180 -15.20 11.03 8.19
C ARG A 180 -16.14 10.33 7.21
N ALA A 181 -15.71 9.21 6.63
CA ALA A 181 -16.51 8.45 5.68
C ALA A 181 -17.78 7.87 6.30
N LEU A 182 -17.69 7.33 7.53
CA LEU A 182 -18.83 6.82 8.27
C LEU A 182 -19.83 7.92 8.60
N ARG A 183 -19.34 9.07 9.10
CA ARG A 183 -20.20 10.24 9.38
C ARG A 183 -20.88 10.79 8.12
N ALA A 184 -20.15 10.86 7.02
CA ALA A 184 -20.72 11.27 5.73
C ALA A 184 -21.78 10.30 5.20
N ALA A 185 -21.71 9.01 5.61
CA ALA A 185 -22.74 8.02 5.34
C ALA A 185 -23.94 8.09 6.31
N GLY A 186 -23.89 8.98 7.32
CA GLY A 186 -24.95 9.14 8.33
C GLY A 186 -24.81 8.21 9.54
N ALA A 187 -23.69 7.50 9.69
CA ALA A 187 -23.45 6.67 10.87
C ALA A 187 -22.89 7.50 12.04
N GLU A 188 -23.39 7.24 13.25
CA GLU A 188 -22.75 7.69 14.47
C GLU A 188 -21.45 6.92 14.70
N VAL A 189 -20.34 7.61 14.90
CA VAL A 189 -19.09 6.96 15.33
C VAL A 189 -19.01 7.04 16.85
N ALA A 190 -19.31 5.90 17.50
CA ALA A 190 -19.42 5.80 18.96
C ALA A 190 -18.08 5.93 19.67
N ALA A 191 -17.03 5.35 19.08
CA ALA A 191 -15.67 5.43 19.61
C ALA A 191 -14.60 5.09 18.55
N VAL A 192 -13.38 5.56 18.82
CA VAL A 192 -12.16 5.03 18.24
C VAL A 192 -11.44 4.23 19.32
N VAL A 193 -11.13 2.97 19.04
CA VAL A 193 -10.40 2.05 19.94
C VAL A 193 -9.00 1.87 19.42
N THR A 194 -7.97 2.11 20.23
CA THR A 194 -6.57 1.98 19.83
C THR A 194 -5.67 1.50 20.96
N GLU A 195 -4.72 0.64 20.68
CA GLU A 195 -3.70 0.20 21.63
C GLU A 195 -2.67 1.30 21.94
N GLY A 196 -2.39 2.12 20.94
CA GLY A 196 -1.44 3.23 21.02
C GLY A 196 -2.11 4.59 21.12
N PRO A 197 -1.34 5.66 20.93
CA PRO A 197 -1.89 7.01 20.82
C PRO A 197 -2.73 7.16 19.55
N PRO A 198 -3.81 7.95 19.60
CA PRO A 198 -4.63 8.20 18.42
C PRO A 198 -3.94 9.14 17.43
N ALA A 199 -4.27 9.00 16.15
CA ALA A 199 -3.88 9.98 15.15
C ALA A 199 -4.48 11.36 15.48
N ARG A 200 -3.71 12.42 15.23
CA ARG A 200 -4.20 13.80 15.37
C ARG A 200 -5.38 14.07 14.42
N GLY A 201 -6.35 14.85 14.87
CA GLY A 201 -7.47 15.31 14.05
C GLY A 201 -8.55 14.26 13.78
N ILE A 202 -8.77 13.33 14.70
CA ILE A 202 -9.91 12.40 14.68
C ILE A 202 -11.24 13.17 14.93
N GLY A 203 -11.17 14.36 15.55
CA GLY A 203 -12.33 15.18 15.88
C GLY A 203 -12.85 14.91 17.29
N ASP A 204 -14.12 15.14 17.48
CA ASP A 204 -14.88 15.03 18.75
C ASP A 204 -15.38 13.62 19.07
N VAL A 205 -14.82 12.59 18.43
CA VAL A 205 -15.15 11.18 18.69
C VAL A 205 -14.44 10.73 19.98
N PRO A 206 -15.13 10.06 20.90
CA PRO A 206 -14.47 9.44 22.05
C PRO A 206 -13.34 8.50 21.63
N VAL A 207 -12.15 8.63 22.23
CA VAL A 207 -11.01 7.78 21.95
C VAL A 207 -10.66 6.95 23.16
N LEU A 208 -10.68 5.63 23.01
CA LEU A 208 -10.28 4.64 24.00
C LEU A 208 -8.84 4.20 23.71
N SER A 209 -7.88 4.97 24.21
CA SER A 209 -6.45 4.64 24.09
C SER A 209 -6.05 3.52 25.07
N GLY A 210 -5.00 2.76 24.74
CA GLY A 210 -4.57 1.62 25.52
C GLY A 210 -5.61 0.51 25.60
N THR A 211 -6.49 0.41 24.60
CA THR A 211 -7.64 -0.49 24.60
C THR A 211 -7.61 -1.38 23.35
N VAL A 212 -7.93 -2.65 23.53
CA VAL A 212 -8.01 -3.66 22.45
C VAL A 212 -9.42 -4.17 22.32
N VAL A 213 -9.81 -4.53 21.10
CA VAL A 213 -11.02 -5.32 20.84
C VAL A 213 -10.71 -6.78 21.09
N THR A 214 -11.43 -7.41 22.01
CA THR A 214 -11.23 -8.81 22.41
C THR A 214 -12.22 -9.75 21.77
N GLU A 215 -13.40 -9.29 21.34
CA GLU A 215 -14.41 -10.14 20.71
C GLU A 215 -15.38 -9.31 19.85
N LEU A 216 -15.83 -9.93 18.74
CA LEU A 216 -16.91 -9.43 17.89
C LEU A 216 -18.22 -10.11 18.27
N LEU A 217 -19.21 -9.33 18.73
CA LEU A 217 -20.46 -9.82 19.24
C LEU A 217 -21.54 -9.78 18.14
N GLY A 218 -22.37 -10.83 18.08
CA GLY A 218 -23.47 -10.95 17.12
C GLY A 218 -23.31 -12.17 16.19
N ARG A 219 -24.41 -12.69 15.67
CA ARG A 219 -24.42 -13.88 14.79
C ARG A 219 -24.56 -13.53 13.31
N GLY A 220 -25.68 -12.96 12.90
CA GLY A 220 -25.91 -12.54 11.51
C GLY A 220 -25.33 -11.17 11.20
N ARG A 221 -25.63 -10.19 12.07
CA ARG A 221 -25.06 -8.83 12.04
C ARG A 221 -24.36 -8.54 13.36
N LEU A 222 -23.37 -7.65 13.30
CA LEU A 222 -22.67 -7.16 14.49
C LEU A 222 -23.66 -6.44 15.42
N THR A 223 -23.57 -6.70 16.71
CA THR A 223 -24.35 -6.03 17.75
C THR A 223 -23.48 -5.26 18.73
N GLY A 224 -22.18 -5.50 18.70
CA GLY A 224 -21.21 -4.83 19.54
C GLY A 224 -19.84 -5.45 19.47
N VAL A 225 -18.90 -4.86 20.20
CA VAL A 225 -17.54 -5.39 20.41
C VAL A 225 -17.23 -5.40 21.90
N ALA A 226 -16.65 -6.50 22.39
CA ALA A 226 -16.02 -6.52 23.70
C ALA A 226 -14.64 -5.85 23.59
N VAL A 227 -14.32 -5.05 24.59
CA VAL A 227 -13.05 -4.31 24.67
C VAL A 227 -12.38 -4.54 26.02
N ARG A 228 -11.05 -4.43 26.05
CA ARG A 228 -10.28 -4.49 27.29
C ARG A 228 -9.21 -3.42 27.27
N ALA A 229 -9.23 -2.58 28.30
CA ALA A 229 -8.21 -1.58 28.53
C ALA A 229 -6.94 -2.20 29.11
N ARG A 230 -5.80 -1.50 29.01
CA ARG A 230 -4.49 -1.95 29.48
C ARG A 230 -4.45 -2.18 31.00
N ASP A 231 -5.30 -1.47 31.76
CA ASP A 231 -5.47 -1.64 33.21
C ASP A 231 -6.38 -2.85 33.58
N GLY A 232 -6.79 -3.64 32.60
CA GLY A 232 -7.62 -4.82 32.79
C GLY A 232 -9.12 -4.58 32.76
N ARG A 233 -9.59 -3.33 32.81
CA ARG A 233 -11.04 -3.03 32.70
C ARG A 233 -11.60 -3.53 31.38
N ALA A 234 -12.67 -4.32 31.47
CA ALA A 234 -13.38 -4.84 30.32
C ALA A 234 -14.74 -4.13 30.17
N GLY A 235 -15.21 -4.06 28.94
CA GLY A 235 -16.51 -3.46 28.64
C GLY A 235 -17.03 -3.89 27.27
N THR A 236 -18.22 -3.42 26.94
CA THR A 236 -18.83 -3.67 25.62
C THR A 236 -19.26 -2.35 25.01
N LEU A 237 -18.88 -2.15 23.74
CA LEU A 237 -19.36 -1.05 22.92
C LEU A 237 -20.45 -1.57 21.99
N ARG A 238 -21.68 -1.08 22.15
CA ARG A 238 -22.76 -1.40 21.21
C ARG A 238 -22.51 -0.72 19.88
N CYS A 239 -22.48 -1.50 18.80
CA CYS A 239 -22.34 -1.03 17.44
C CYS A 239 -22.82 -2.09 16.46
N ASP A 240 -23.26 -1.68 15.29
CA ASP A 240 -23.64 -2.58 14.18
C ASP A 240 -22.59 -2.58 13.08
N THR A 241 -21.54 -1.77 13.24
CA THR A 241 -20.43 -1.63 12.30
C THR A 241 -19.11 -1.47 13.04
N VAL A 242 -18.08 -2.20 12.55
CA VAL A 242 -16.68 -2.02 12.96
C VAL A 242 -15.83 -1.85 11.73
N VAL A 243 -14.98 -0.81 11.74
CA VAL A 243 -13.95 -0.60 10.73
C VAL A 243 -12.58 -0.77 11.36
N PHE A 244 -11.88 -1.81 10.97
CA PHE A 244 -10.47 -1.98 11.32
C PHE A 244 -9.61 -1.13 10.40
N THR A 245 -8.69 -0.35 10.99
CA THR A 245 -7.68 0.44 10.29
C THR A 245 -6.28 -0.02 10.68
N GLY A 246 -5.28 0.37 9.89
CA GLY A 246 -3.90 0.05 10.20
C GLY A 246 -3.53 -1.42 10.02
N ASP A 247 -2.42 -1.80 10.68
CA ASP A 247 -1.85 -3.14 10.62
C ASP A 247 -1.54 -3.55 9.16
N TRP A 248 -0.71 -2.73 8.53
CA TRP A 248 -0.33 -2.87 7.14
C TRP A 248 0.71 -3.97 6.96
N ILE A 249 0.52 -4.78 5.92
CA ILE A 249 1.43 -5.86 5.55
C ILE A 249 2.06 -5.48 4.21
N PRO A 250 3.38 -5.26 4.14
CA PRO A 250 4.09 -5.10 2.88
C PRO A 250 3.82 -6.28 1.94
N GLU A 251 3.62 -6.00 0.66
CA GLU A 251 3.49 -7.03 -0.39
C GLU A 251 4.86 -7.55 -0.79
N HIS A 252 5.55 -8.17 0.15
CA HIS A 252 6.96 -8.56 0.09
C HIS A 252 7.22 -9.96 -0.51
N GLU A 253 6.20 -10.67 -0.94
CA GLU A 253 6.32 -12.07 -1.39
C GLU A 253 7.34 -12.23 -2.52
N LEU A 254 7.35 -11.28 -3.47
CA LEU A 254 8.32 -11.29 -4.57
C LEU A 254 9.75 -11.02 -4.07
N ALA A 255 9.92 -10.06 -3.16
CA ALA A 255 11.21 -9.78 -2.54
C ALA A 255 11.76 -11.00 -1.81
N ARG A 256 10.94 -11.63 -0.95
CA ARG A 256 11.31 -12.83 -0.20
C ARG A 256 11.69 -13.99 -1.11
N ARG A 257 10.92 -14.23 -2.17
CA ARG A 257 11.23 -15.27 -3.16
C ARG A 257 12.52 -14.99 -3.93
N GLY A 258 12.89 -13.72 -4.07
CA GLY A 258 14.13 -13.29 -4.70
C GLY A 258 15.35 -13.30 -3.77
N GLY A 259 15.21 -13.81 -2.53
CA GLY A 259 16.31 -13.84 -1.56
C GLY A 259 16.63 -12.49 -0.94
N VAL A 260 15.75 -11.49 -1.06
CA VAL A 260 15.93 -10.18 -0.42
C VAL A 260 15.62 -10.30 1.07
N PRO A 261 16.54 -9.94 1.98
CA PRO A 261 16.28 -9.91 3.41
C PRO A 261 15.16 -8.93 3.75
N LEU A 262 14.37 -9.28 4.77
CA LEU A 262 13.26 -8.46 5.25
C LEU A 262 13.57 -7.90 6.63
N ALA A 263 13.17 -6.66 6.89
CA ALA A 263 13.29 -6.02 8.20
C ALA A 263 12.36 -6.72 9.22
N PRO A 264 12.84 -7.10 10.42
CA PRO A 264 12.03 -7.78 11.43
C PRO A 264 10.79 -6.99 11.85
N GLY A 265 10.89 -5.66 11.97
CA GLY A 265 9.82 -4.78 12.42
C GLY A 265 8.77 -4.55 11.34
N SER A 266 9.17 -3.98 10.20
CA SER A 266 8.24 -3.62 9.11
C SER A 266 7.83 -4.81 8.24
N ARG A 267 8.65 -5.86 8.17
CA ARG A 267 8.56 -6.97 7.21
C ARG A 267 8.72 -6.54 5.75
N GLY A 268 9.11 -5.30 5.50
CA GLY A 268 9.50 -4.83 4.19
C GLY A 268 10.92 -5.25 3.82
N PRO A 269 11.32 -5.18 2.54
CA PRO A 269 12.70 -5.41 2.13
C PRO A 269 13.67 -4.48 2.85
N LEU A 270 14.80 -5.03 3.31
CA LEU A 270 15.92 -4.23 3.77
C LEU A 270 16.58 -3.54 2.57
N VAL A 271 16.76 -2.23 2.69
CA VAL A 271 17.42 -1.40 1.69
C VAL A 271 18.44 -0.48 2.35
N ASP A 272 19.45 -0.09 1.58
CA ASP A 272 20.40 0.96 1.99
C ASP A 272 19.82 2.37 1.76
N GLY A 273 20.56 3.42 2.11
CA GLY A 273 20.17 4.83 1.90
C GLY A 273 19.93 5.22 0.44
N ARG A 274 20.20 4.34 -0.52
CA ARG A 274 19.95 4.50 -1.96
C ARG A 274 18.88 3.54 -2.48
N PHE A 275 18.10 2.92 -1.60
CA PHE A 275 17.04 1.97 -1.94
C PHE A 275 17.51 0.68 -2.65
N ARG A 276 18.81 0.35 -2.57
CA ARG A 276 19.35 -0.90 -3.08
C ARG A 276 19.08 -2.01 -2.07
N THR A 277 18.65 -3.16 -2.54
CA THR A 277 18.57 -4.37 -1.69
C THR A 277 19.92 -5.09 -1.67
N ALA A 278 20.06 -6.11 -0.81
CA ALA A 278 21.24 -6.98 -0.80
C ALA A 278 21.41 -7.78 -2.11
N VAL A 279 20.38 -7.83 -2.96
CA VAL A 279 20.41 -8.54 -4.24
C VAL A 279 20.77 -7.56 -5.37
N PRO A 280 21.93 -7.75 -6.06
CA PRO A 280 22.38 -6.83 -7.08
C PRO A 280 21.37 -6.59 -8.20
N GLY A 281 21.02 -5.33 -8.44
CA GLY A 281 20.06 -4.93 -9.48
C GLY A 281 18.60 -4.99 -9.07
N VAL A 282 18.30 -5.41 -7.83
CA VAL A 282 16.97 -5.33 -7.24
C VAL A 282 16.91 -4.17 -6.28
N PHE A 283 15.93 -3.32 -6.45
CA PHE A 283 15.65 -2.13 -5.65
C PHE A 283 14.24 -2.21 -5.07
N ALA A 284 13.97 -1.50 -3.97
CA ALA A 284 12.63 -1.44 -3.42
C ALA A 284 12.29 -0.03 -2.92
N ALA A 285 11.03 0.41 -3.06
CA ALA A 285 10.57 1.72 -2.64
C ALA A 285 9.07 1.77 -2.33
N GLY A 286 8.66 2.78 -1.59
CA GLY A 286 7.29 3.07 -1.23
C GLY A 286 6.78 2.20 -0.08
N ASP A 287 5.46 2.06 0.00
CA ASP A 287 4.77 1.36 1.10
C ASP A 287 5.21 -0.10 1.29
N LEU A 288 5.91 -0.67 0.30
CA LEU A 288 6.55 -1.96 0.42
C LEU A 288 7.59 -2.01 1.56
N LEU A 289 8.21 -0.90 1.89
CA LEU A 289 9.30 -0.87 2.89
C LEU A 289 8.75 -0.86 4.33
N ARG A 290 7.69 -0.08 4.60
CA ARG A 290 7.26 0.25 5.97
C ARG A 290 5.74 0.21 6.20
N GLY A 291 4.96 -0.17 5.22
CA GLY A 291 3.51 -0.07 5.28
C GLY A 291 3.00 1.22 4.63
N VAL A 292 2.10 1.97 5.27
CA VAL A 292 1.47 3.14 4.65
C VAL A 292 2.19 4.43 4.95
N GLU A 293 2.60 5.09 3.88
CA GLU A 293 3.14 6.44 3.88
C GLU A 293 2.25 7.40 3.06
N PRO A 294 2.34 8.72 3.28
CA PRO A 294 1.71 9.68 2.38
C PRO A 294 2.20 9.50 0.94
N ALA A 295 1.30 9.58 -0.03
CA ALA A 295 1.65 9.33 -1.45
C ALA A 295 2.83 10.19 -1.94
N ARG A 296 3.01 11.42 -1.38
CA ARG A 296 4.14 12.28 -1.69
C ARG A 296 5.49 11.70 -1.22
N VAL A 297 5.50 11.00 -0.08
CA VAL A 297 6.69 10.33 0.47
C VAL A 297 7.05 9.15 -0.42
N ALA A 298 6.10 8.27 -0.70
CA ALA A 298 6.30 7.14 -1.61
C ALA A 298 6.79 7.60 -3.00
N ALA A 299 6.23 8.70 -3.54
CA ALA A 299 6.68 9.26 -4.81
C ALA A 299 8.09 9.87 -4.73
N ALA A 300 8.48 10.45 -3.60
CA ALA A 300 9.84 10.95 -3.38
C ALA A 300 10.85 9.80 -3.37
N GLU A 301 10.55 8.71 -2.67
CA GLU A 301 11.36 7.49 -2.70
C GLU A 301 11.48 6.91 -4.11
N GLY A 302 10.39 6.88 -4.88
CA GLY A 302 10.42 6.49 -6.28
C GLY A 302 11.37 7.32 -7.14
N ARG A 303 11.43 8.63 -6.91
CA ARG A 303 12.42 9.49 -7.59
C ARG A 303 13.85 9.23 -7.13
N SER A 304 14.04 8.92 -5.85
CA SER A 304 15.36 8.63 -5.27
C SER A 304 15.90 7.29 -5.76
N VAL A 305 15.08 6.24 -5.80
CA VAL A 305 15.50 4.93 -6.31
C VAL A 305 15.87 5.00 -7.80
N ALA A 306 15.23 5.89 -8.58
CA ALA A 306 15.56 6.07 -9.98
C ALA A 306 17.02 6.54 -10.18
N ALA A 307 17.54 7.39 -9.30
CA ALA A 307 18.95 7.82 -9.36
C ALA A 307 19.90 6.63 -9.17
N ALA A 308 19.65 5.77 -8.18
CA ALA A 308 20.47 4.60 -7.93
C ALA A 308 20.42 3.58 -9.09
N VAL A 309 19.27 3.46 -9.77
CA VAL A 309 19.14 2.63 -10.97
C VAL A 309 19.93 3.20 -12.13
N LEU A 310 19.89 4.52 -12.35
CA LEU A 310 20.68 5.18 -13.40
C LEU A 310 22.19 4.95 -13.20
N ASP A 311 22.69 5.12 -11.97
CA ASP A 311 24.09 4.85 -11.65
C ASP A 311 24.49 3.40 -11.98
N ARG A 312 23.63 2.44 -11.65
CA ARG A 312 23.84 1.04 -12.01
C ARG A 312 23.90 0.83 -13.52
N LEU A 313 22.97 1.41 -14.27
CA LEU A 313 22.90 1.26 -15.73
C LEU A 313 24.12 1.87 -16.42
N ALA A 314 24.67 2.95 -15.86
CA ALA A 314 25.90 3.59 -16.34
C ALA A 314 27.18 2.82 -16.00
N GLY A 315 27.08 1.70 -15.28
CA GLY A 315 28.25 0.94 -14.84
C GLY A 315 28.96 1.53 -13.62
N ALA A 316 28.41 2.56 -13.00
CA ALA A 316 28.93 3.20 -11.78
C ALA A 316 28.56 2.37 -10.52
N CYS A 317 28.73 1.05 -10.55
CA CYS A 317 28.63 0.23 -9.37
C CYS A 317 30.00 0.12 -8.70
N GLY A 318 30.31 1.04 -7.78
CA GLY A 318 31.26 0.78 -6.71
C GLY A 318 30.77 -0.46 -5.93
N GLY A 319 31.73 -1.22 -5.36
CA GLY A 319 31.50 -2.47 -4.67
C GLY A 319 30.47 -2.43 -3.54
N PRO A 320 30.34 -3.50 -2.76
CA PRO A 320 29.29 -3.70 -1.76
C PRO A 320 29.53 -2.84 -0.49
N ASP A 321 29.54 -1.52 -0.66
CA ASP A 321 29.69 -0.59 0.44
C ASP A 321 28.34 -0.02 0.84
N GLY A 322 27.65 -0.72 1.71
CA GLY A 322 26.43 -0.24 2.32
C GLY A 322 25.77 -1.33 3.16
N VAL A 323 26.02 -1.26 4.45
CA VAL A 323 25.22 -2.03 5.43
C VAL A 323 23.78 -1.56 5.31
N PRO A 324 22.78 -2.46 5.18
CA PRO A 324 21.38 -2.08 5.19
C PRO A 324 21.05 -1.30 6.47
N VAL A 325 20.48 -0.12 6.34
CA VAL A 325 20.00 0.66 7.49
C VAL A 325 18.64 0.11 7.88
N GLU A 326 18.49 -0.34 9.11
CA GLU A 326 17.18 -0.67 9.68
C GLU A 326 16.27 0.57 9.64
N ALA A 327 15.10 0.41 9.05
CA ALA A 327 14.08 1.45 8.95
C ALA A 327 13.06 1.34 10.08
#